data_38569a568bac806380e92ebf1cde90e9
#
_entry.id   38569a568bac806380e92ebf1cde90e9
#
_cell.length_a   1.000
_cell.length_b   1.000
_cell.length_c   1.000
_cell.angle_alpha   90.00
_cell.angle_beta   90.00
_cell.angle_gamma   90.00
#
_symmetry.space_group_name_H-M   'P 1'
#
loop_
_entity.id
_entity.type
_entity.pdbx_description
1 polymer ?
#
loop_
_entity_poly.entity_id
_entity_poly.type
_entity_poly.pdbx_seq_one_letter_code
_entity_poly.pdbx_strand_id
1 'polypeptide(L)'
;MKAVIAAESGYDPGAVSDKGAVGLMQVMPDTGERYGVTGDAKRSVADKLMEPAINVRVGARYLRDLIARFAGDVRLALAAYNAGEGIVDRYGGVPPYPETQAYVRLVGLLHAAWQPAVPPPVQASPGSRRVTIAKPGAAR
;
A
#
# COMPACT_ATOMS: atom_id res chain seq x y z
N MET A 1 -2.11 0.16 -1.23
CA MET A 1 -1.48 -0.72 -2.24
C MET A 1 -1.72 -0.29 -3.67
N LYS A 2 -2.95 -0.10 -4.13
CA LYS A 2 -3.25 0.34 -5.52
C LYS A 2 -2.45 1.58 -5.95
N ALA A 3 -2.31 2.56 -5.07
CA ALA A 3 -1.56 3.78 -5.32
C ALA A 3 -0.07 3.52 -5.57
N VAL A 4 0.52 2.58 -4.84
CA VAL A 4 1.92 2.17 -5.04
C VAL A 4 2.09 1.50 -6.40
N ILE A 5 1.22 0.58 -6.77
CA ILE A 5 1.26 -0.09 -8.08
C ILE A 5 1.14 0.91 -9.22
N ALA A 6 0.22 1.87 -9.11
CA ALA A 6 0.08 2.92 -10.12
C ALA A 6 1.34 3.79 -10.24
N ALA A 7 1.91 4.22 -9.11
CA ALA A 7 3.11 5.05 -9.09
C ALA A 7 4.35 4.30 -9.61
N GLU A 8 4.47 3.00 -9.28
CA GLU A 8 5.65 2.20 -9.64
C GLU A 8 5.64 1.74 -11.10
N SER A 9 4.54 1.23 -11.58
CA SER A 9 4.48 0.56 -12.90
C SER A 9 3.36 1.03 -13.80
N GLY A 10 2.44 1.85 -13.31
CA GLY A 10 1.22 2.14 -14.06
C GLY A 10 0.38 0.88 -14.34
N TYR A 11 0.43 -0.10 -13.44
CA TYR A 11 -0.20 -1.42 -13.60
C TYR A 11 0.37 -2.28 -14.74
N ASP A 12 1.63 -2.06 -15.13
CA ASP A 12 2.33 -2.92 -16.10
C ASP A 12 3.08 -4.04 -15.38
N PRO A 13 2.65 -5.31 -15.49
CA PRO A 13 3.33 -6.43 -14.85
C PRO A 13 4.71 -6.72 -15.47
N GLY A 14 4.97 -6.27 -16.69
CA GLY A 14 6.23 -6.44 -17.38
C GLY A 14 7.20 -5.26 -17.23
N ALA A 15 6.88 -4.25 -16.42
CA ALA A 15 7.72 -3.08 -16.25
C ALA A 15 9.08 -3.46 -15.63
N VAL A 16 10.16 -2.96 -16.21
CA VAL A 16 11.53 -3.09 -15.69
C VAL A 16 12.19 -1.71 -15.71
N SER A 17 12.69 -1.27 -14.54
CA SER A 17 13.41 -0.01 -14.44
C SER A 17 14.86 -0.14 -14.89
N ASP A 18 15.53 0.99 -15.13
CA ASP A 18 16.97 1.04 -15.45
C ASP A 18 17.83 0.41 -14.35
N LYS A 19 17.36 0.44 -13.09
CA LYS A 19 18.05 -0.17 -11.95
C LYS A 19 17.73 -1.65 -11.77
N GLY A 20 16.84 -2.21 -12.58
CA GLY A 20 16.44 -3.62 -12.51
C GLY A 20 15.29 -3.93 -11.57
N ALA A 21 14.53 -2.93 -11.14
CA ALA A 21 13.27 -3.16 -10.43
C ALA A 21 12.22 -3.73 -11.38
N VAL A 22 11.43 -4.68 -10.93
CA VAL A 22 10.59 -5.54 -11.77
C VAL A 22 9.13 -5.50 -11.35
N GLY A 23 8.26 -5.40 -12.34
CA GLY A 23 6.84 -5.72 -12.26
C GLY A 23 5.98 -4.66 -11.59
N LEU A 24 4.78 -5.06 -11.21
CA LEU A 24 3.72 -4.19 -10.72
C LEU A 24 4.15 -3.26 -9.57
N MET A 25 4.89 -3.77 -8.62
CA MET A 25 5.36 -3.02 -7.44
C MET A 25 6.85 -2.65 -7.52
N GLN A 26 7.48 -2.83 -8.69
CA GLN A 26 8.90 -2.51 -8.92
C GLN A 26 9.80 -3.06 -7.83
N VAL A 27 9.75 -4.37 -7.65
CA VAL A 27 10.55 -5.10 -6.66
C VAL A 27 11.95 -5.38 -7.22
N MET A 28 12.97 -5.03 -6.45
CA MET A 28 14.34 -5.41 -6.78
C MET A 28 14.54 -6.92 -6.58
N PRO A 29 15.32 -7.61 -7.44
CA PRO A 29 15.61 -9.03 -7.27
C PRO A 29 16.13 -9.40 -5.88
N ASP A 30 17.03 -8.61 -5.30
CA ASP A 30 17.54 -8.83 -3.95
C ASP A 30 16.42 -8.78 -2.88
N THR A 31 15.47 -7.89 -3.04
CA THR A 31 14.29 -7.83 -2.19
C THR A 31 13.43 -9.08 -2.38
N GLY A 32 13.25 -9.53 -3.61
CA GLY A 32 12.56 -10.79 -3.91
C GLY A 32 13.18 -11.97 -3.18
N GLU A 33 14.51 -12.08 -3.22
CA GLU A 33 15.25 -13.13 -2.52
C GLU A 33 15.07 -13.08 -1.00
N ARG A 34 15.11 -11.89 -0.41
CA ARG A 34 14.85 -11.71 1.03
C ARG A 34 13.47 -12.21 1.44
N TYR A 35 12.50 -12.17 0.54
CA TYR A 35 11.13 -12.64 0.77
C TYR A 35 10.85 -14.04 0.20
N GLY A 36 11.90 -14.80 -0.08
CA GLY A 36 11.80 -16.21 -0.40
C GLY A 36 11.60 -16.55 -1.87
N VAL A 37 11.77 -15.59 -2.79
CA VAL A 37 11.79 -15.88 -4.23
C VAL A 37 13.16 -16.40 -4.60
N THR A 38 13.20 -17.62 -5.13
CA THR A 38 14.45 -18.26 -5.57
C THR A 38 14.39 -18.53 -7.07
N GLY A 39 15.51 -18.30 -7.77
CA GLY A 39 15.68 -18.70 -9.15
C GLY A 39 15.80 -20.23 -9.28
N ASP A 40 15.57 -20.74 -10.46
CA ASP A 40 15.78 -22.13 -10.83
C ASP A 40 16.43 -22.24 -12.22
N ALA A 41 16.56 -23.49 -12.72
CA ALA A 41 17.21 -23.73 -14.02
C ALA A 41 16.47 -23.11 -15.22
N LYS A 42 15.19 -22.75 -15.06
CA LYS A 42 14.35 -22.22 -16.14
C LYS A 42 14.08 -20.74 -16.00
N ARG A 43 13.99 -20.22 -14.76
CA ARG A 43 13.61 -18.84 -14.49
C ARG A 43 14.50 -18.23 -13.40
N SER A 44 14.95 -17.01 -13.66
CA SER A 44 15.63 -16.19 -12.66
C SER A 44 14.63 -15.66 -11.61
N VAL A 45 15.16 -15.06 -10.56
CA VAL A 45 14.33 -14.31 -9.59
C VAL A 45 13.55 -13.19 -10.27
N ALA A 46 14.22 -12.45 -11.17
CA ALA A 46 13.59 -11.38 -11.95
C ALA A 46 12.44 -11.91 -12.82
N ASP A 47 12.63 -13.05 -13.49
CA ASP A 47 11.56 -13.66 -14.29
C ASP A 47 10.34 -14.04 -13.42
N LYS A 48 10.57 -14.58 -12.24
CA LYS A 48 9.49 -14.92 -11.30
C LYS A 48 8.77 -13.68 -10.77
N LEU A 49 9.50 -12.59 -10.56
CA LEU A 49 8.90 -11.31 -10.15
C LEU A 49 8.04 -10.64 -11.23
N MET A 50 8.12 -11.10 -12.48
CA MET A 50 7.16 -10.69 -13.53
C MET A 50 5.75 -11.25 -13.30
N GLU A 51 5.61 -12.32 -12.52
CA GLU A 51 4.28 -12.86 -12.18
C GLU A 51 3.57 -11.92 -11.22
N PRO A 52 2.36 -11.41 -11.56
CA PRO A 52 1.63 -10.47 -10.71
C PRO A 52 1.43 -10.95 -9.28
N ALA A 53 1.05 -12.21 -9.09
CA ALA A 53 0.79 -12.78 -7.76
C ALA A 53 2.07 -12.81 -6.89
N ILE A 54 3.21 -13.16 -7.47
CA ILE A 54 4.50 -13.17 -6.75
C ILE A 54 4.94 -11.74 -6.45
N ASN A 55 4.89 -10.86 -7.43
CA ASN A 55 5.32 -9.48 -7.31
C ASN A 55 4.55 -8.73 -6.22
N VAL A 56 3.22 -8.78 -6.27
CA VAL A 56 2.35 -8.09 -5.30
C VAL A 56 2.52 -8.68 -3.89
N ARG A 57 2.65 -9.99 -3.77
CA ARG A 57 2.91 -10.64 -2.47
C ARG A 57 4.20 -10.12 -1.84
N VAL A 58 5.29 -10.09 -2.59
CA VAL A 58 6.61 -9.63 -2.11
C VAL A 58 6.58 -8.14 -1.81
N GLY A 59 6.10 -7.33 -2.75
CA GLY A 59 6.04 -5.88 -2.59
C GLY A 59 5.15 -5.43 -1.43
N ALA A 60 4.01 -6.08 -1.25
CA ALA A 60 3.10 -5.79 -0.14
C ALA A 60 3.71 -6.15 1.22
N ARG A 61 4.40 -7.29 1.32
CA ARG A 61 5.09 -7.69 2.56
C ARG A 61 6.23 -6.74 2.88
N TYR A 62 7.01 -6.38 1.89
CA TYR A 62 8.09 -5.40 2.07
C TYR A 62 7.56 -4.04 2.54
N LEU A 63 6.53 -3.52 1.90
CA LEU A 63 5.90 -2.26 2.32
C LEU A 63 5.33 -2.35 3.75
N ARG A 64 4.67 -3.45 4.09
CA ARG A 64 4.18 -3.69 5.46
C ARG A 64 5.31 -3.67 6.48
N ASP A 65 6.41 -4.33 6.18
CA ASP A 65 7.56 -4.40 7.09
C ASP A 65 8.23 -3.02 7.25
N LEU A 66 8.26 -2.21 6.18
CA LEU A 66 8.71 -0.82 6.26
C LEU A 66 7.77 0.04 7.11
N ILE A 67 6.46 -0.12 6.98
CA ILE A 67 5.49 0.60 7.82
C ILE A 67 5.70 0.25 9.30
N ALA A 68 5.91 -1.02 9.61
CA ALA A 68 6.22 -1.46 10.97
C ALA A 68 7.56 -0.90 11.48
N ARG A 69 8.60 -0.91 10.63
CA ARG A 69 9.93 -0.36 10.94
C ARG A 69 9.87 1.12 11.33
N PHE A 70 9.05 1.89 10.65
CA PHE A 70 8.88 3.32 10.90
C PHE A 70 7.68 3.65 11.81
N ALA A 71 7.30 2.72 12.67
CA ALA A 71 6.28 2.91 13.71
C ALA A 71 4.92 3.40 13.16
N GLY A 72 4.52 2.96 11.97
CA GLY A 72 3.27 3.32 11.33
C GLY A 72 3.32 4.61 10.51
N ASP A 73 4.48 5.25 10.42
CA ASP A 73 4.65 6.44 9.55
C ASP A 73 4.73 6.02 8.08
N VAL A 74 3.60 6.13 7.39
CA VAL A 74 3.46 5.73 5.98
C VAL A 74 4.33 6.58 5.06
N ARG A 75 4.54 7.86 5.36
CA ARG A 75 5.41 8.73 4.55
C ARG A 75 6.86 8.24 4.56
N LEU A 76 7.37 7.89 5.73
CA LEU A 76 8.72 7.34 5.88
C LEU A 76 8.83 5.96 5.22
N ALA A 77 7.82 5.12 5.37
CA ALA A 77 7.78 3.82 4.71
C ALA A 77 7.80 3.92 3.19
N LEU A 78 7.05 4.85 2.61
CA LEU A 78 7.04 5.11 1.16
C LEU A 78 8.38 5.68 0.69
N ALA A 79 8.98 6.60 1.44
CA ALA A 79 10.31 7.10 1.13
C ALA A 79 11.36 6.00 1.15
N ALA A 80 11.28 5.09 2.12
CA ALA A 80 12.17 3.94 2.22
C ALA A 80 11.91 2.91 1.10
N TYR A 81 10.67 2.72 0.70
CA TYR A 81 10.32 1.86 -0.44
C TYR A 81 10.98 2.36 -1.73
N ASN A 82 10.97 3.67 -1.95
CA ASN A 82 11.56 4.30 -3.14
C ASN A 82 13.08 4.46 -3.05
N ALA A 83 13.61 4.96 -1.94
CA ALA A 83 15.03 5.33 -1.79
C ALA A 83 15.88 4.33 -0.99
N GLY A 84 15.25 3.38 -0.31
CA GLY A 84 15.89 2.45 0.62
C GLY A 84 15.80 2.90 2.07
N GLU A 85 15.63 1.92 2.98
CA GLU A 85 15.52 2.18 4.42
C GLU A 85 16.77 2.82 5.02
N GLY A 86 17.96 2.44 4.54
CA GLY A 86 19.22 3.02 5.02
C GLY A 86 19.37 4.51 4.70
N ILE A 87 18.81 4.97 3.59
CA ILE A 87 18.80 6.39 3.23
C ILE A 87 17.87 7.16 4.16
N VAL A 88 16.66 6.63 4.43
CA VAL A 88 15.72 7.26 5.35
C VAL A 88 16.30 7.33 6.77
N ASP A 89 16.95 6.28 7.23
CA ASP A 89 17.65 6.26 8.52
C ASP A 89 18.75 7.32 8.58
N ARG A 90 19.55 7.43 7.54
CA ARG A 90 20.66 8.41 7.46
C ARG A 90 20.18 9.85 7.55
N TYR A 91 19.07 10.17 6.88
CA TYR A 91 18.51 11.52 6.88
C TYR A 91 17.56 11.77 8.07
N GLY A 92 17.20 10.74 8.82
CA GLY A 92 16.22 10.86 9.90
C GLY A 92 14.83 11.27 9.42
N GLY A 93 14.50 10.98 8.17
CA GLY A 93 13.24 11.38 7.53
C GLY A 93 13.25 11.16 6.03
N VAL A 94 12.28 11.75 5.33
CA VAL A 94 12.25 11.74 3.87
C VAL A 94 13.49 12.47 3.35
N PRO A 95 14.34 11.80 2.53
CA PRO A 95 15.57 12.42 2.05
C PRO A 95 15.25 13.58 1.11
N PRO A 96 16.19 14.55 0.95
CA PRO A 96 16.00 15.70 0.07
C PRO A 96 16.21 15.33 -1.41
N TYR A 97 15.71 14.17 -1.82
CA TYR A 97 15.75 13.70 -3.19
C TYR A 97 14.47 14.10 -3.90
N PRO A 98 14.53 14.91 -4.98
CA PRO A 98 13.34 15.33 -5.71
C PRO A 98 12.44 14.16 -6.15
N GLU A 99 13.04 13.07 -6.63
CA GLU A 99 12.33 11.85 -7.04
C GLU A 99 11.55 11.23 -5.86
N THR A 100 12.19 11.04 -4.72
CA THR A 100 11.57 10.42 -3.55
C THR A 100 10.45 11.29 -2.98
N GLN A 101 10.68 12.61 -2.91
CA GLN A 101 9.65 13.56 -2.47
C GLN A 101 8.45 13.57 -3.40
N ALA A 102 8.68 13.54 -4.71
CA ALA A 102 7.61 13.45 -5.71
C ALA A 102 6.84 12.13 -5.60
N TYR A 103 7.54 11.02 -5.39
CA TYR A 103 6.95 9.70 -5.21
C TYR A 103 6.02 9.66 -3.99
N VAL A 104 6.48 10.11 -2.84
CA VAL A 104 5.66 10.15 -1.62
C VAL A 104 4.40 10.99 -1.81
N ARG A 105 4.51 12.16 -2.46
CA ARG A 105 3.35 12.99 -2.79
C ARG A 105 2.40 12.31 -3.76
N LEU A 106 2.91 11.71 -4.83
CA LEU A 106 2.10 11.03 -5.84
C LEU A 106 1.29 9.89 -5.23
N VAL A 107 1.93 9.02 -4.46
CA VAL A 107 1.24 7.90 -3.80
C VAL A 107 0.17 8.41 -2.84
N GLY A 108 0.47 9.46 -2.07
CA GLY A 108 -0.50 10.09 -1.17
C GLY A 108 -1.72 10.65 -1.89
N LEU A 109 -1.51 11.35 -3.01
CA LEU A 109 -2.59 11.90 -3.83
C LEU A 109 -3.45 10.80 -4.47
N LEU A 110 -2.84 9.77 -5.02
CA LEU A 110 -3.55 8.62 -5.60
C LEU A 110 -4.35 7.86 -4.55
N HIS A 111 -3.77 7.67 -3.38
CA HIS A 111 -4.46 7.00 -2.28
C HIS A 111 -5.69 7.78 -1.83
N ALA A 112 -5.56 9.09 -1.66
CA ALA A 112 -6.68 9.97 -1.30
C ALA A 112 -7.79 9.99 -2.37
N ALA A 113 -7.41 10.01 -3.65
CA ALA A 113 -8.37 10.01 -4.77
C ALA A 113 -9.19 8.72 -4.86
N TRP A 114 -8.65 7.60 -4.38
CA TRP A 114 -9.32 6.29 -4.44
C TRP A 114 -9.98 5.87 -3.14
N GLN A 115 -10.01 6.72 -2.13
CA GLN A 115 -10.83 6.47 -0.94
C GLN A 115 -12.30 6.63 -1.30
N PRO A 116 -13.19 5.71 -0.89
CA PRO A 116 -14.61 5.93 -1.03
C PRO A 116 -14.99 7.19 -0.26
N ALA A 117 -15.82 8.03 -0.88
CA ALA A 117 -16.37 9.18 -0.18
C ALA A 117 -17.02 8.71 1.13
N VAL A 118 -16.61 9.27 2.25
CA VAL A 118 -17.27 9.00 3.52
C VAL A 118 -18.70 9.54 3.37
N PRO A 119 -19.73 8.68 3.44
CA PRO A 119 -21.09 9.19 3.36
C PRO A 119 -21.30 10.21 4.50
N PRO A 120 -22.01 11.31 4.24
CA PRO A 120 -22.30 12.27 5.29
C PRO A 120 -22.97 11.54 6.47
N PRO A 121 -22.69 11.95 7.71
CA PRO A 121 -23.31 11.33 8.87
C PRO A 121 -24.83 11.35 8.66
N VAL A 122 -25.46 10.18 8.77
CA VAL A 122 -26.90 10.07 8.69
C VAL A 122 -27.46 10.92 9.84
N GLN A 123 -28.00 12.08 9.49
CA GLN A 123 -28.73 12.89 10.45
C GLN A 123 -29.92 12.06 10.90
N ALA A 124 -29.91 11.65 12.16
CA ALA A 124 -31.09 11.04 12.75
C ALA A 124 -32.25 12.02 12.59
N SER A 125 -33.26 11.66 11.82
CA SER A 125 -34.46 12.47 11.67
C SER A 125 -35.06 12.69 13.06
N PRO A 126 -35.28 13.94 13.50
CA PRO A 126 -35.97 14.18 14.74
C PRO A 126 -37.45 13.82 14.54
N GLY A 127 -37.85 12.62 14.92
CA GLY A 127 -39.25 12.24 14.79
C GLY A 127 -39.59 10.76 14.80
N SER A 128 -38.72 9.88 15.22
CA SER A 128 -39.19 8.53 15.58
C SER A 128 -39.84 8.56 16.96
N ARG A 129 -41.15 8.88 17.00
CA ARG A 129 -41.95 8.62 18.18
C ARG A 129 -41.88 7.13 18.49
N ARG A 130 -41.32 6.77 19.64
CA ARG A 130 -41.49 5.44 20.21
C ARG A 130 -42.99 5.20 20.34
N VAL A 131 -43.54 4.34 19.52
CA VAL A 131 -44.85 3.77 19.75
C VAL A 131 -44.70 2.80 20.92
N THR A 132 -45.11 3.23 22.10
CA THR A 132 -45.22 2.33 23.25
C THR A 132 -46.47 1.50 23.03
N ILE A 133 -46.30 0.26 22.64
CA ILE A 133 -47.40 -0.71 22.60
C ILE A 133 -47.73 -1.02 24.07
N ALA A 134 -48.85 -0.51 24.56
CA ALA A 134 -49.37 -0.88 25.86
C ALA A 134 -49.69 -2.38 25.85
N LYS A 135 -49.11 -3.13 26.78
CA LYS A 135 -49.50 -4.51 27.03
C LYS A 135 -51.00 -4.54 27.38
N PRO A 136 -51.80 -5.40 26.73
CA PRO A 136 -53.19 -5.60 27.21
C PRO A 136 -53.13 -6.20 28.61
N GLY A 137 -53.79 -5.53 29.52
CA GLY A 137 -53.90 -5.96 30.89
C GLY A 137 -54.52 -7.36 30.98
N ALA A 138 -53.96 -8.20 31.84
CA ALA A 138 -54.56 -9.46 32.19
C ALA A 138 -55.92 -9.21 32.81
N ALA A 139 -56.98 -9.53 32.07
CA ALA A 139 -58.32 -9.64 32.67
C ALA A 139 -58.35 -10.93 33.50
N ARG A 140 -58.78 -10.78 34.71
CA ARG A 140 -59.07 -11.92 35.60
C ARG A 140 -60.28 -12.69 35.07
#